data_7e0df22435d4afea26baa9345f6444ea
#
_entry.id   7e0df22435d4afea26baa9345f6444ea
#
_cell.length_a   1.000
_cell.length_b   1.000
_cell.length_c   1.000
_cell.angle_alpha   90.00
_cell.angle_beta   90.00
_cell.angle_gamma   90.00
#
_symmetry.space_group_name_H-M   'P 1'
#
loop_
_entity.id
_entity.type
_entity.pdbx_description
1 polymer ?
#
loop_
_entity_poly.entity_id
_entity_poly.type
_entity_poly.pdbx_seq_one_letter_code
_entity_poly.pdbx_strand_id
1 'polypeptide(L)'
;MDENLFKQRTKQLALRFIEMVDALPKNRTADVIGRQLIRSGTSIGANYRAACRGKSTADVIAKLRIVEEEADESAYWMELLIESGLIPEARLSELLQETNEIIAMTVASIRTLQKRDGSSSVNRQSKIENLK
;
A
#
# COMPACT_ATOMS: atom_id res chain seq x y z
N MET A 1 4.39 -3.41 -14.23
CA MET A 1 3.43 -4.11 -13.34
C MET A 1 2.10 -4.24 -14.06
N ASP A 2 1.53 -5.45 -14.05
CA ASP A 2 0.23 -5.69 -14.66
C ASP A 2 -0.87 -5.08 -13.78
N GLU A 3 -1.58 -4.11 -14.33
CA GLU A 3 -2.65 -3.40 -13.63
C GLU A 3 -3.77 -4.32 -13.14
N ASN A 4 -4.24 -5.22 -13.98
CA ASN A 4 -5.31 -6.15 -13.63
C ASN A 4 -4.87 -7.13 -12.54
N LEU A 5 -3.66 -7.63 -12.64
CA LEU A 5 -3.10 -8.53 -11.64
C LEU A 5 -2.96 -7.84 -10.28
N PHE A 6 -2.48 -6.60 -10.29
CA PHE A 6 -2.30 -5.84 -9.04
C PHE A 6 -3.66 -5.48 -8.41
N LYS A 7 -4.65 -5.15 -9.23
CA LYS A 7 -6.03 -4.95 -8.75
C LYS A 7 -6.55 -6.21 -8.04
N GLN A 8 -6.30 -7.38 -8.62
CA GLN A 8 -6.71 -8.65 -8.04
C GLN A 8 -5.96 -8.94 -6.73
N ARG A 9 -4.64 -8.72 -6.72
CA ARG A 9 -3.82 -8.97 -5.52
C ARG A 9 -4.25 -8.08 -4.36
N THR A 10 -4.50 -6.80 -4.60
CA THR A 10 -4.92 -5.87 -3.55
C THR A 10 -6.34 -6.17 -3.06
N LYS A 11 -7.20 -6.65 -3.93
CA LYS A 11 -8.55 -7.08 -3.55
C LYS A 11 -8.49 -8.35 -2.69
N GLN A 12 -7.69 -9.34 -3.09
CA GLN A 12 -7.50 -10.56 -2.32
C GLN A 12 -6.88 -10.25 -0.96
N LEU A 13 -5.95 -9.31 -0.93
CA LEU A 13 -5.35 -8.84 0.33
C LEU A 13 -6.43 -8.29 1.27
N ALA A 14 -7.33 -7.45 0.76
CA ALA A 14 -8.44 -6.89 1.53
C ALA A 14 -9.33 -8.00 2.11
N LEU A 15 -9.66 -8.99 1.29
CA LEU A 15 -10.49 -10.13 1.74
C LEU A 15 -9.80 -10.94 2.83
N ARG A 16 -8.48 -11.12 2.71
CA ARG A 16 -7.69 -11.81 3.73
C ARG A 16 -7.66 -11.02 5.03
N PHE A 17 -7.57 -9.68 4.98
CA PHE A 17 -7.66 -8.84 6.17
C PHE A 17 -9.02 -8.98 6.85
N ILE A 18 -10.10 -8.96 6.07
CA ILE A 18 -11.46 -9.11 6.61
C ILE A 18 -11.58 -10.47 7.35
N GLU A 19 -11.14 -11.54 6.72
CA GLU A 19 -11.18 -12.87 7.29
C GLU A 19 -10.34 -12.96 8.57
N MET A 20 -9.15 -12.40 8.55
CA MET A 20 -8.23 -12.40 9.71
C MET A 20 -8.83 -11.61 10.88
N VAL A 21 -9.39 -10.43 10.60
CA VAL A 21 -9.99 -9.59 11.65
C VAL A 21 -11.20 -10.28 12.28
N ASP A 22 -12.01 -10.95 11.48
CA ASP A 22 -13.17 -11.71 12.01
C ASP A 22 -12.74 -12.86 12.91
N ALA A 23 -11.54 -13.37 12.73
CA ALA A 23 -10.98 -14.46 13.53
C ALA A 23 -10.18 -13.98 14.76
N LEU A 24 -10.07 -12.67 15.00
CA LEU A 24 -9.34 -12.13 16.15
C LEU A 24 -10.02 -12.49 17.47
N PRO A 25 -9.24 -12.61 18.57
CA PRO A 25 -9.81 -12.79 19.90
C PRO A 25 -10.77 -11.66 20.25
N LYS A 26 -11.82 -11.99 21.01
CA LYS A 26 -12.79 -10.99 21.45
C LYS A 26 -12.31 -10.28 22.69
N ASN A 27 -11.50 -9.24 22.49
CA ASN A 27 -11.07 -8.35 23.56
C ASN A 27 -10.97 -6.92 23.01
N ARG A 28 -10.83 -5.96 23.93
CA ARG A 28 -10.85 -4.53 23.59
C ARG A 28 -9.74 -4.16 22.62
N THR A 29 -8.52 -4.63 22.87
CA THR A 29 -7.35 -4.27 22.05
C THR A 29 -7.47 -4.84 20.64
N ALA A 30 -7.81 -6.13 20.54
CA ALA A 30 -8.01 -6.78 19.24
C ALA A 30 -9.12 -6.10 18.43
N ASP A 31 -10.19 -5.65 19.10
CA ASP A 31 -11.28 -4.95 18.44
C ASP A 31 -10.81 -3.62 17.83
N VAL A 32 -10.06 -2.82 18.60
CA VAL A 32 -9.55 -1.52 18.13
C VAL A 32 -8.57 -1.72 16.96
N ILE A 33 -7.61 -2.62 17.10
CA ILE A 33 -6.62 -2.90 16.05
C ILE A 33 -7.30 -3.48 14.82
N GLY A 34 -8.26 -4.38 15.01
CA GLY A 34 -9.03 -4.97 13.92
C GLY A 34 -9.75 -3.93 13.07
N ARG A 35 -10.34 -2.93 13.70
CA ARG A 35 -11.02 -1.83 12.99
C ARG A 35 -10.03 -1.04 12.15
N GLN A 36 -8.85 -0.76 12.68
CA GLN A 36 -7.79 -0.07 11.94
C GLN A 36 -7.29 -0.89 10.76
N LEU A 37 -7.15 -2.20 10.94
CA LEU A 37 -6.74 -3.11 9.87
C LEU A 37 -7.76 -3.19 8.74
N ILE A 38 -9.05 -3.26 9.06
CA ILE A 38 -10.10 -3.24 8.03
C ILE A 38 -10.04 -1.93 7.26
N ARG A 39 -9.93 -0.81 7.96
CA ARG A 39 -9.86 0.51 7.33
C ARG A 39 -8.65 0.61 6.41
N SER A 40 -7.45 0.35 6.92
CA SER A 40 -6.21 0.48 6.13
C SER A 40 -6.10 -0.61 5.06
N GLY A 41 -6.40 -1.85 5.42
CA GLY A 41 -6.26 -2.99 4.51
C GLY A 41 -7.19 -2.95 3.31
N THR A 42 -8.41 -2.44 3.49
CA THR A 42 -9.36 -2.30 2.39
C THR A 42 -9.07 -1.04 1.56
N SER A 43 -8.40 -0.05 2.13
CA SER A 43 -8.03 1.19 1.44
C SER A 43 -6.91 0.97 0.40
N ILE A 44 -6.09 -0.05 0.55
CA ILE A 44 -4.99 -0.35 -0.37
C ILE A 44 -5.53 -0.50 -1.80
N GLY A 45 -6.42 -1.47 -2.01
CA GLY A 45 -6.99 -1.74 -3.32
C GLY A 45 -7.89 -0.62 -3.84
N ALA A 46 -8.64 0.01 -2.94
CA ALA A 46 -9.51 1.13 -3.31
C ALA A 46 -8.70 2.30 -3.88
N ASN A 47 -7.58 2.64 -3.24
CA ASN A 47 -6.70 3.72 -3.71
C ASN A 47 -5.90 3.31 -4.94
N TYR A 48 -5.54 2.03 -5.08
CA TYR A 48 -4.90 1.57 -6.31
C TYR A 48 -5.84 1.71 -7.50
N ARG A 49 -7.11 1.37 -7.36
CA ARG A 49 -8.11 1.56 -8.42
C ARG A 49 -8.25 3.04 -8.78
N ALA A 50 -8.19 3.92 -7.77
CA ALA A 50 -8.19 5.36 -8.01
C ALA A 50 -6.93 5.81 -8.78
N ALA A 51 -5.77 5.24 -8.46
CA ALA A 51 -4.52 5.52 -9.18
C ALA A 51 -4.64 5.15 -10.65
N CYS A 52 -5.27 4.02 -10.96
CA CYS A 52 -5.47 3.56 -12.34
C CYS A 52 -6.34 4.52 -13.16
N ARG A 53 -7.12 5.38 -12.51
CA ARG A 53 -7.94 6.40 -13.14
C ARG A 53 -7.35 7.81 -13.00
N GLY A 54 -6.07 7.89 -12.65
CA GLY A 54 -5.39 9.17 -12.47
C GLY A 54 -5.36 9.99 -13.78
N LYS A 55 -5.55 11.29 -13.64
CA LYS A 55 -5.67 12.22 -14.77
C LYS A 55 -4.31 12.73 -15.27
N SER A 56 -3.27 12.55 -14.49
CA SER A 56 -1.90 12.98 -14.80
C SER A 56 -0.93 12.07 -14.06
N THR A 57 0.34 12.12 -14.46
CA THR A 57 1.38 11.36 -13.75
C THR A 57 1.46 11.79 -12.28
N ALA A 58 1.36 13.08 -12.01
CA ALA A 58 1.38 13.60 -10.64
C ALA A 58 0.19 13.06 -9.82
N ASP A 59 -0.99 12.98 -10.42
CA ASP A 59 -2.18 12.44 -9.76
C ASP A 59 -2.02 10.93 -9.47
N VAL A 60 -1.50 10.19 -10.44
CA VAL A 60 -1.22 8.74 -10.25
C VAL A 60 -0.22 8.54 -9.11
N ILE A 61 0.87 9.30 -9.10
CA ILE A 61 1.88 9.22 -8.03
C ILE A 61 1.26 9.53 -6.67
N ALA A 62 0.44 10.58 -6.59
CA ALA A 62 -0.24 10.96 -5.35
C ALA A 62 -1.11 9.83 -4.81
N LYS A 63 -1.86 9.15 -5.69
CA LYS A 63 -2.70 8.01 -5.30
C LYS A 63 -1.86 6.79 -4.90
N LEU A 64 -0.78 6.52 -5.62
CA LEU A 64 0.13 5.42 -5.26
C LEU A 64 0.81 5.64 -3.91
N ARG A 65 1.10 6.90 -3.55
CA ARG A 65 1.64 7.21 -2.22
C ARG A 65 0.65 6.86 -1.11
N ILE A 66 -0.64 7.06 -1.36
CA ILE A 66 -1.69 6.65 -0.41
C ILE A 66 -1.72 5.12 -0.29
N VAL A 67 -1.59 4.40 -1.42
CA VAL A 67 -1.50 2.93 -1.40
C VAL A 67 -0.34 2.48 -0.52
N GLU A 68 0.83 3.09 -0.70
CA GLU A 68 2.02 2.79 0.11
C GLU A 68 1.77 3.04 1.59
N GLU A 69 1.23 4.20 1.94
CA GLU A 69 0.93 4.58 3.32
C GLU A 69 -0.05 3.60 3.98
N GLU A 70 -1.14 3.25 3.29
CA GLU A 70 -2.15 2.35 3.83
C GLU A 70 -1.62 0.93 3.99
N ALA A 71 -0.78 0.48 3.07
CA ALA A 71 -0.15 -0.83 3.17
C ALA A 71 0.86 -0.87 4.34
N ASP A 72 1.66 0.19 4.50
CA ASP A 72 2.60 0.30 5.61
C ASP A 72 1.87 0.35 6.95
N GLU A 73 0.78 1.09 7.03
CA GLU A 73 -0.06 1.13 8.23
C GLU A 73 -0.63 -0.25 8.56
N SER A 74 -1.07 -0.98 7.55
CA SER A 74 -1.58 -2.34 7.74
C SER A 74 -0.49 -3.27 8.29
N ALA A 75 0.74 -3.16 7.78
CA ALA A 75 1.88 -3.91 8.29
C ALA A 75 2.14 -3.58 9.76
N TYR A 76 2.06 -2.31 10.11
CA TYR A 76 2.25 -1.84 11.49
C TYR A 76 1.23 -2.47 12.45
N TRP A 77 -0.05 -2.46 12.07
CA TRP A 77 -1.09 -3.07 12.91
C TRP A 77 -0.88 -4.57 13.08
N MET A 78 -0.43 -5.27 12.04
CA MET A 78 -0.11 -6.70 12.13
C MET A 78 1.08 -6.95 13.07
N GLU A 79 2.12 -6.11 12.98
CA GLU A 79 3.27 -6.19 13.87
C GLU A 79 2.84 -6.03 15.33
N LEU A 80 1.95 -5.10 15.61
CA LEU A 80 1.42 -4.90 16.96
C LEU A 80 0.64 -6.12 17.46
N LEU A 81 -0.15 -6.76 16.60
CA LEU A 81 -0.87 -7.97 16.96
C LEU A 81 0.08 -9.11 17.35
N ILE A 82 1.19 -9.23 16.60
CA ILE A 82 2.22 -10.25 16.87
C ILE A 82 2.98 -9.91 18.15
N GLU A 83 3.51 -8.72 18.26
CA GLU A 83 4.40 -8.32 19.34
C GLU A 83 3.68 -8.18 20.68
N SER A 84 2.38 -7.90 20.67
CA SER A 84 1.56 -7.90 21.88
C SER A 84 1.16 -9.30 22.34
N GLY A 85 1.44 -10.32 21.52
CA GLY A 85 1.08 -11.68 21.84
C GLY A 85 -0.37 -12.05 21.57
N LEU A 86 -1.15 -11.15 20.95
CA LEU A 86 -2.56 -11.41 20.63
C LEU A 86 -2.71 -12.49 19.56
N ILE A 87 -1.80 -12.51 18.57
CA ILE A 87 -1.81 -13.48 17.48
C ILE A 87 -0.42 -14.06 17.32
N PRO A 88 -0.27 -15.39 17.17
CA PRO A 88 1.01 -15.98 16.86
C PRO A 88 1.57 -15.50 15.51
N GLU A 89 2.87 -15.25 15.45
CA GLU A 89 3.54 -14.79 14.24
C GLU A 89 3.23 -15.69 13.03
N ALA A 90 3.24 -17.01 13.23
CA ALA A 90 2.99 -17.99 12.17
C ALA A 90 1.65 -17.78 11.46
N ARG A 91 0.67 -17.22 12.16
CA ARG A 91 -0.67 -16.98 11.57
C ARG A 91 -0.73 -15.75 10.67
N LEU A 92 0.19 -14.80 10.85
CA LEU A 92 0.20 -13.54 10.11
C LEU A 92 1.37 -13.41 9.14
N SER A 93 2.36 -14.31 9.20
CA SER A 93 3.60 -14.19 8.42
C SER A 93 3.34 -14.08 6.91
N GLU A 94 2.45 -14.90 6.35
CA GLU A 94 2.14 -14.85 4.92
C GLU A 94 1.44 -13.55 4.52
N LEU A 95 0.48 -13.13 5.34
CA LEU A 95 -0.27 -11.89 5.09
C LEU A 95 0.64 -10.67 5.20
N LEU A 96 1.53 -10.67 6.19
CA LEU A 96 2.51 -9.62 6.37
C LEU A 96 3.49 -9.58 5.19
N GLN A 97 3.94 -10.74 4.73
CA GLN A 97 4.83 -10.84 3.57
C GLN A 97 4.15 -10.29 2.32
N GLU A 98 2.91 -10.68 2.06
CA GLU A 98 2.15 -10.16 0.90
C GLU A 98 1.99 -8.64 0.99
N THR A 99 1.70 -8.11 2.17
CA THR A 99 1.59 -6.67 2.39
C THR A 99 2.91 -5.97 2.07
N ASN A 100 4.02 -6.51 2.52
CA ASN A 100 5.35 -5.96 2.26
C ASN A 100 5.72 -6.03 0.78
N GLU A 101 5.31 -7.07 0.06
CA GLU A 101 5.48 -7.16 -1.39
C GLU A 101 4.67 -6.08 -2.12
N ILE A 102 3.43 -5.84 -1.68
CA ILE A 102 2.59 -4.78 -2.23
C ILE A 102 3.27 -3.41 -2.04
N ILE A 103 3.85 -3.16 -0.86
CA ILE A 103 4.60 -1.94 -0.58
C ILE A 103 5.77 -1.80 -1.56
N ALA A 104 6.58 -2.85 -1.70
CA ALA A 104 7.75 -2.83 -2.56
C ALA A 104 7.38 -2.57 -4.02
N MET A 105 6.34 -3.21 -4.52
CA MET A 105 5.85 -3.03 -5.89
C MET A 105 5.32 -1.61 -6.11
N THR A 106 4.62 -1.06 -5.11
CA THR A 106 4.09 0.31 -5.17
C THR A 106 5.22 1.33 -5.21
N VAL A 107 6.22 1.17 -4.34
CA VAL A 107 7.41 2.03 -4.31
C VAL A 107 8.14 1.99 -5.65
N ALA A 108 8.32 0.79 -6.22
CA ALA A 108 8.96 0.63 -7.53
C ALA A 108 8.18 1.35 -8.63
N SER A 109 6.85 1.27 -8.61
CA SER A 109 6.00 1.97 -9.59
C SER A 109 6.11 3.49 -9.46
N ILE A 110 6.13 3.99 -8.23
CA ILE A 110 6.31 5.43 -7.96
C ILE A 110 7.65 5.90 -8.52
N ARG A 111 8.71 5.17 -8.24
CA ARG A 111 10.07 5.50 -8.72
C ARG A 111 10.14 5.50 -10.25
N THR A 112 9.50 4.54 -10.90
CA THR A 112 9.44 4.47 -12.35
C THR A 112 8.75 5.70 -12.93
N LEU A 113 7.61 6.09 -12.36
CA LEU A 113 6.86 7.27 -12.80
C LEU A 113 7.63 8.57 -12.53
N GLN A 114 8.27 8.67 -11.37
CA GLN A 114 9.11 9.83 -11.02
C GLN A 114 10.29 9.96 -11.96
N LYS A 115 10.93 8.85 -12.32
CA LYS A 115 12.07 8.84 -13.23
C LYS A 115 11.68 9.36 -14.61
N ARG A 116 10.49 8.97 -15.11
CA ARG A 116 9.98 9.47 -16.39
C ARG A 116 9.73 10.98 -16.36
N ASP A 117 9.05 11.45 -15.31
CA ASP A 117 8.80 12.88 -15.10
C ASP A 117 10.10 13.63 -14.81
N GLY A 118 10.97 13.01 -13.99
CA GLY A 118 12.27 13.57 -13.64
C GLY A 118 13.17 13.79 -14.86
N SER A 119 13.15 12.86 -15.83
CA SER A 119 13.88 13.03 -17.10
C SER A 119 13.38 14.24 -17.87
N SER A 120 12.07 14.41 -17.98
CA SER A 120 11.45 15.58 -18.61
C SER A 120 11.79 16.86 -17.85
N SER A 121 11.65 16.83 -16.52
CA SER A 121 11.94 17.97 -15.64
C SER A 121 13.41 18.35 -15.69
N VAL A 122 14.31 17.37 -15.65
CA VAL A 122 15.76 17.59 -15.74
C VAL A 122 16.11 18.24 -17.06
N ASN A 123 15.53 17.80 -18.17
CA ASN A 123 15.76 18.40 -19.47
C ASN A 123 15.31 19.86 -19.51
N ARG A 124 14.16 20.18 -18.92
CA ARG A 124 13.68 21.57 -18.81
C ARG A 124 14.61 22.40 -17.92
N GLN A 125 15.00 21.84 -16.78
CA GLN A 125 15.91 22.50 -15.84
C GLN A 125 17.25 22.80 -16.50
N SER A 126 17.84 21.83 -17.19
CA SER A 126 19.11 21.98 -17.91
C SER A 126 19.03 23.07 -18.97
N LYS A 127 17.91 23.14 -19.71
CA LYS A 127 17.70 24.19 -20.70
C LYS A 127 17.65 25.57 -20.05
N ILE A 128 16.97 25.69 -18.92
CA ILE A 128 16.87 26.95 -18.17
C ILE A 128 18.24 27.34 -17.62
N GLU A 129 18.97 26.41 -17.04
CA GLU A 129 20.30 26.65 -16.48
C GLU A 129 21.29 27.06 -17.56
N ASN A 130 21.21 26.43 -18.74
CA ASN A 130 22.09 26.79 -19.88
C ASN A 130 21.79 28.19 -20.43
N LEU A 131 20.62 28.74 -20.14
CA LEU A 131 20.25 30.10 -20.55
C LEU A 131 20.76 31.17 -19.57
N LYS A 132 21.19 30.77 -18.39
CA LYS A 132 21.77 31.67 -17.40
C LYS A 132 23.25 31.87 -17.66
#